data_3dce4c65ca8b1f08c6bcb30ea2d61d18
#
_entry.id   3dce4c65ca8b1f08c6bcb30ea2d61d18
#
_cell.length_a   1.000
_cell.length_b   1.000
_cell.length_c   1.000
_cell.angle_alpha   90.00
_cell.angle_beta   90.00
_cell.angle_gamma   90.00
#
_symmetry.space_group_name_H-M   'P 1'
#
loop_
_entity.id
_entity.type
_entity.pdbx_description
1 polymer ?
#
loop_
_entity_poly.entity_id
_entity_poly.type
_entity_poly.pdbx_seq_one_letter_code
_entity_poly.pdbx_strand_id
1 'polypeptide(L)'
;MFNKDFFPTPSGTIETMLQGYDICNKTILEPSAGKGDIVDFLTLNGAKSVLACEIDPTLRKILESKCNVIESDFLNLTSDKISHVDFIVMNPPFSADERHILHAYDIAPDGCTIIALCNYQTYNNAYTSERKRLKQLIESYGTIANLKDAFSASERKTDVFIGLIRITKPSVNAQNEYEGFFMDKEPEEGQENGIMSYNVVRDLVNRYVSALKIYDEQLESATKLNSVLSGFYGTGLGFQCISGDKPVKRNEFKKDLQKSGWKFIFNKMNLNKHITKGVSEDINKFVEQQTEIPFTMRNIYHMLDMVVQTAGQRMDKAILEVFDRVTDHHHDNRHNIKGWKTNSHYLVGKKFILPYQISPATE
;
A
#
# COMPACT_ATOMS: atom_id res chain seq x y z
N MET A 1 -30.98 26.28 19.36
CA MET A 1 -30.79 24.89 19.83
C MET A 1 -30.07 24.18 18.71
N PHE A 2 -28.77 23.87 18.90
CA PHE A 2 -27.97 23.22 17.84
C PHE A 2 -28.54 21.84 17.52
N ASN A 3 -28.37 21.41 16.25
CA ASN A 3 -28.80 20.09 15.77
C ASN A 3 -28.27 18.98 16.68
N LYS A 4 -29.05 17.91 16.89
CA LYS A 4 -28.64 16.76 17.75
C LYS A 4 -27.36 16.10 17.29
N ASP A 5 -27.02 16.20 16.02
CA ASP A 5 -25.86 15.58 15.36
C ASP A 5 -24.64 16.52 15.26
N PHE A 6 -24.70 17.70 15.91
CA PHE A 6 -23.56 18.62 15.94
C PHE A 6 -22.57 18.23 17.05
N PHE A 7 -21.38 17.80 16.66
CA PHE A 7 -20.27 17.45 17.55
C PHE A 7 -19.00 18.19 17.12
N PRO A 8 -18.56 19.23 17.87
CA PRO A 8 -17.29 19.91 17.59
C PRO A 8 -16.13 18.93 17.61
N THR A 9 -15.23 19.02 16.63
CA THR A 9 -14.10 18.09 16.51
C THR A 9 -12.91 18.61 17.31
N PRO A 10 -12.44 17.89 18.36
CA PRO A 10 -11.29 18.32 19.15
C PRO A 10 -10.01 18.39 18.30
N SER A 11 -9.11 19.34 18.61
CA SER A 11 -7.85 19.55 17.87
C SER A 11 -6.98 18.29 17.83
N GLY A 12 -6.85 17.54 18.93
CA GLY A 12 -6.11 16.28 18.96
C GLY A 12 -6.71 15.19 18.05
N THR A 13 -8.03 15.21 17.86
CA THR A 13 -8.70 14.31 16.90
C THR A 13 -8.37 14.75 15.47
N ILE A 14 -8.36 16.07 15.17
CA ILE A 14 -7.98 16.58 13.85
C ILE A 14 -6.52 16.25 13.53
N GLU A 15 -5.61 16.39 14.51
CA GLU A 15 -4.21 15.95 14.36
C GLU A 15 -4.11 14.47 13.99
N THR A 16 -4.88 13.63 14.69
CA THR A 16 -4.93 12.18 14.42
C THR A 16 -5.49 11.89 13.02
N MET A 17 -6.53 12.63 12.58
CA MET A 17 -7.09 12.50 11.23
C MET A 17 -6.04 12.78 10.16
N LEU A 18 -5.24 13.82 10.34
CA LEU A 18 -4.27 14.32 9.36
C LEU A 18 -2.88 13.69 9.50
N GLN A 19 -2.66 12.86 10.49
CA GLN A 19 -1.37 12.21 10.71
C GLN A 19 -0.90 11.43 9.47
N GLY A 20 0.29 11.77 8.98
CA GLY A 20 0.92 11.14 7.80
C GLY A 20 0.55 11.81 6.47
N TYR A 21 -0.21 12.92 6.49
CA TYR A 21 -0.54 13.70 5.30
C TYR A 21 0.08 15.10 5.36
N ASP A 22 0.67 15.52 4.25
CA ASP A 22 1.12 16.90 4.06
C ASP A 22 -0.02 17.71 3.44
N ILE A 23 -0.60 18.60 4.25
CA ILE A 23 -1.68 19.51 3.85
C ILE A 23 -1.17 20.90 3.44
N CYS A 24 0.14 21.15 3.58
CA CYS A 24 0.72 22.44 3.23
C CYS A 24 0.53 22.71 1.73
N ASN A 25 0.06 23.92 1.44
CA ASN A 25 -0.21 24.38 0.08
C ASN A 25 -1.29 23.57 -0.70
N LYS A 26 -2.16 22.82 0.03
CA LYS A 26 -3.25 22.03 -0.54
C LYS A 26 -4.59 22.74 -0.48
N THR A 27 -5.47 22.41 -1.42
CA THR A 27 -6.88 22.84 -1.41
C THR A 27 -7.72 21.75 -0.77
N ILE A 28 -8.46 22.09 0.28
CA ILE A 28 -9.16 21.11 1.13
C ILE A 28 -10.64 21.49 1.21
N LEU A 29 -11.53 20.49 1.10
CA LEU A 29 -12.94 20.63 1.34
C LEU A 29 -13.32 20.07 2.70
N GLU A 30 -14.04 20.87 3.50
CA GLU A 30 -14.77 20.42 4.69
C GLU A 30 -16.28 20.49 4.45
N PRO A 31 -16.93 19.35 4.16
CA PRO A 31 -18.33 19.34 3.73
C PRO A 31 -19.36 19.38 4.87
N SER A 32 -18.94 19.39 6.13
CA SER A 32 -19.83 19.41 7.31
C SER A 32 -19.23 20.30 8.41
N ALA A 33 -18.98 21.57 8.05
CA ALA A 33 -18.00 22.41 8.73
C ALA A 33 -18.41 22.90 10.13
N GLY A 34 -19.69 22.88 10.45
CA GLY A 34 -20.18 23.35 11.74
C GLY A 34 -19.76 24.80 12.04
N LYS A 35 -19.09 25.03 13.15
CA LYS A 35 -18.51 26.33 13.49
C LYS A 35 -17.10 26.54 12.91
N GLY A 36 -16.52 25.54 12.23
CA GLY A 36 -15.24 25.63 11.54
C GLY A 36 -14.02 25.19 12.34
N ASP A 37 -14.15 24.24 13.28
CA ASP A 37 -13.00 23.73 14.06
C ASP A 37 -11.92 23.11 13.16
N ILE A 38 -12.33 22.29 12.18
CA ILE A 38 -11.43 21.70 11.19
C ILE A 38 -10.90 22.79 10.25
N VAL A 39 -11.74 23.73 9.81
CA VAL A 39 -11.34 24.86 8.94
C VAL A 39 -10.22 25.66 9.58
N ASP A 40 -10.41 26.05 10.87
CA ASP A 40 -9.42 26.84 11.60
C ASP A 40 -8.09 26.06 11.71
N PHE A 41 -8.16 24.76 12.03
CA PHE A 41 -6.98 23.91 12.13
C PHE A 41 -6.24 23.81 10.77
N LEU A 42 -6.94 23.53 9.70
CA LEU A 42 -6.36 23.43 8.35
C LEU A 42 -5.68 24.72 7.91
N THR A 43 -6.33 25.85 8.17
CA THR A 43 -5.81 27.18 7.82
C THR A 43 -4.53 27.50 8.60
N LEU A 44 -4.53 27.21 9.91
CA LEU A 44 -3.35 27.43 10.80
C LEU A 44 -2.17 26.54 10.40
N ASN A 45 -2.42 25.36 9.83
CA ASN A 45 -1.40 24.40 9.41
C ASN A 45 -1.02 24.52 7.92
N GLY A 46 -1.31 25.67 7.29
CA GLY A 46 -0.74 26.03 5.99
C GLY A 46 -1.51 25.49 4.77
N ALA A 47 -2.77 25.10 4.91
CA ALA A 47 -3.62 24.82 3.75
C ALA A 47 -3.69 26.06 2.84
N LYS A 48 -3.59 25.86 1.53
CA LYS A 48 -3.66 26.94 0.55
C LYS A 48 -5.05 27.59 0.50
N SER A 49 -6.07 26.75 0.56
CA SER A 49 -7.47 27.16 0.52
C SER A 49 -8.33 26.10 1.21
N VAL A 50 -9.29 26.56 2.00
CA VAL A 50 -10.30 25.70 2.59
C VAL A 50 -11.66 26.09 2.04
N LEU A 51 -12.35 25.12 1.43
CA LEU A 51 -13.73 25.21 0.97
C LEU A 51 -14.62 24.54 2.02
N ALA A 52 -15.84 25.06 2.22
CA ALA A 52 -16.74 24.47 3.19
C ALA A 52 -18.17 24.35 2.69
N CYS A 53 -18.92 23.38 3.29
CA CYS A 53 -20.37 23.35 3.22
C CYS A 53 -20.93 23.34 4.65
N GLU A 54 -22.06 24.02 4.87
CA GLU A 54 -22.76 24.02 6.17
C GLU A 54 -24.25 24.30 5.95
N ILE A 55 -25.08 23.39 6.45
CA ILE A 55 -26.53 23.45 6.27
C ILE A 55 -27.21 24.45 7.23
N ASP A 56 -26.67 24.62 8.43
CA ASP A 56 -27.23 25.58 9.41
C ASP A 56 -26.89 27.02 9.01
N PRO A 57 -27.88 27.87 8.77
CA PRO A 57 -27.65 29.26 8.33
C PRO A 57 -26.88 30.11 9.35
N THR A 58 -26.97 29.77 10.64
CA THR A 58 -26.31 30.51 11.71
C THR A 58 -24.81 30.19 11.73
N LEU A 59 -24.48 28.88 11.65
CA LEU A 59 -23.11 28.41 11.58
C LEU A 59 -22.43 28.85 10.27
N ARG A 60 -23.18 28.82 9.15
CA ARG A 60 -22.69 29.28 7.84
C ARG A 60 -22.23 30.73 7.87
N LYS A 61 -22.98 31.65 8.53
CA LYS A 61 -22.54 33.04 8.69
C LYS A 61 -21.23 33.19 9.45
N ILE A 62 -20.96 32.30 10.40
CA ILE A 62 -19.67 32.27 11.10
C ILE A 62 -18.56 31.82 10.15
N LEU A 63 -18.82 30.77 9.35
CA LEU A 63 -17.88 30.21 8.40
C LEU A 63 -17.50 31.17 7.27
N GLU A 64 -18.46 32.00 6.77
CA GLU A 64 -18.21 32.99 5.72
C GLU A 64 -17.10 33.99 6.09
N SER A 65 -16.84 34.18 7.38
CA SER A 65 -15.71 35.00 7.85
C SER A 65 -14.37 34.27 7.90
N LYS A 66 -14.36 32.94 7.77
CA LYS A 66 -13.18 32.06 7.94
C LYS A 66 -12.73 31.43 6.62
N CYS A 67 -13.65 31.03 5.77
CA CYS A 67 -13.35 30.29 4.55
C CYS A 67 -14.40 30.54 3.45
N ASN A 68 -14.18 29.98 2.27
CA ASN A 68 -15.11 30.04 1.17
C ASN A 68 -16.20 28.95 1.31
N VAL A 69 -17.42 29.36 1.63
CA VAL A 69 -18.57 28.45 1.70
C VAL A 69 -19.18 28.31 0.31
N ILE A 70 -19.05 27.13 -0.28
CA ILE A 70 -19.39 26.88 -1.69
C ILE A 70 -20.79 26.28 -1.89
N GLU A 71 -21.35 25.65 -0.86
CA GLU A 71 -22.69 25.07 -0.90
C GLU A 71 -23.31 25.04 0.52
N SER A 72 -24.62 25.07 0.61
CA SER A 72 -25.34 24.93 1.87
C SER A 72 -25.51 23.45 2.26
N ASP A 73 -26.08 22.64 1.38
CA ASP A 73 -26.23 21.22 1.61
C ASP A 73 -25.18 20.46 0.80
N PHE A 74 -24.25 19.81 1.51
CA PHE A 74 -23.19 19.02 0.90
C PHE A 74 -23.71 17.98 -0.09
N LEU A 75 -24.85 17.36 0.19
CA LEU A 75 -25.42 16.33 -0.69
C LEU A 75 -25.90 16.87 -2.05
N ASN A 76 -25.99 18.19 -2.21
CA ASN A 76 -26.27 18.86 -3.47
C ASN A 76 -25.01 19.35 -4.19
N LEU A 77 -23.83 19.22 -3.57
CA LEU A 77 -22.56 19.61 -4.18
C LEU A 77 -22.20 18.68 -5.33
N THR A 78 -21.70 19.26 -6.42
CA THR A 78 -21.35 18.53 -7.65
C THR A 78 -19.83 18.56 -7.91
N SER A 79 -19.31 17.57 -8.65
CA SER A 79 -17.89 17.37 -8.90
C SER A 79 -17.20 18.54 -9.63
N ASP A 80 -17.95 19.29 -10.47
CA ASP A 80 -17.42 20.45 -11.19
C ASP A 80 -16.94 21.56 -10.26
N LYS A 81 -17.60 21.75 -9.10
CA LYS A 81 -17.22 22.78 -8.12
C LYS A 81 -15.95 22.45 -7.34
N ILE A 82 -15.56 21.18 -7.29
CA ILE A 82 -14.43 20.69 -6.46
C ILE A 82 -13.35 19.96 -7.25
N SER A 83 -13.31 20.12 -8.57
CA SER A 83 -12.35 19.42 -9.46
C SER A 83 -10.85 19.70 -9.13
N HIS A 84 -10.58 20.69 -8.29
CA HIS A 84 -9.25 21.14 -7.87
C HIS A 84 -8.92 20.83 -6.40
N VAL A 85 -9.74 20.02 -5.74
CA VAL A 85 -9.57 19.68 -4.32
C VAL A 85 -8.62 18.49 -4.16
N ASP A 86 -7.60 18.67 -3.32
CA ASP A 86 -6.63 17.60 -3.00
C ASP A 86 -7.14 16.67 -1.88
N PHE A 87 -7.84 17.22 -0.89
CA PHE A 87 -8.36 16.47 0.27
C PHE A 87 -9.79 16.84 0.58
N ILE A 88 -10.57 15.85 1.03
CA ILE A 88 -11.86 16.05 1.69
C ILE A 88 -11.72 15.59 3.14
N VAL A 89 -11.81 16.52 4.09
CA VAL A 89 -11.67 16.23 5.52
C VAL A 89 -13.00 16.51 6.20
N MET A 90 -13.60 15.52 6.86
CA MET A 90 -14.96 15.66 7.34
C MET A 90 -15.24 14.93 8.65
N ASN A 91 -16.10 15.56 9.47
CA ASN A 91 -16.81 14.94 10.56
C ASN A 91 -18.33 15.00 10.26
N PRO A 92 -18.87 14.07 9.46
CA PRO A 92 -20.27 14.13 9.03
C PRO A 92 -21.22 13.78 10.19
N PRO A 93 -22.53 14.11 10.08
CA PRO A 93 -23.52 13.67 11.05
C PRO A 93 -23.53 12.13 11.10
N PHE A 94 -23.33 11.55 12.30
CA PHE A 94 -23.23 10.10 12.48
C PHE A 94 -24.51 9.32 12.14
N SER A 95 -25.64 10.01 12.06
CA SER A 95 -26.90 9.42 11.61
C SER A 95 -26.96 9.15 10.10
N ALA A 96 -26.04 9.74 9.31
CA ALA A 96 -26.00 9.64 7.86
C ALA A 96 -24.53 9.63 7.33
N ASP A 97 -23.59 9.14 8.15
CA ASP A 97 -22.15 9.17 7.84
C ASP A 97 -21.85 8.39 6.54
N GLU A 98 -22.45 7.20 6.35
CA GLU A 98 -22.25 6.42 5.12
C GLU A 98 -22.65 7.18 3.86
N ARG A 99 -23.77 7.90 3.91
CA ARG A 99 -24.26 8.66 2.76
C ARG A 99 -23.34 9.83 2.40
N HIS A 100 -22.86 10.54 3.43
CA HIS A 100 -21.94 11.66 3.23
C HIS A 100 -20.59 11.20 2.70
N ILE A 101 -20.03 10.11 3.24
CA ILE A 101 -18.74 9.59 2.80
C ILE A 101 -18.82 9.03 1.38
N LEU A 102 -19.92 8.34 1.05
CA LEU A 102 -20.15 7.86 -0.32
C LEU A 102 -20.29 9.02 -1.31
N HIS A 103 -21.06 10.06 -0.95
CA HIS A 103 -21.19 11.24 -1.79
C HIS A 103 -19.84 11.93 -1.99
N ALA A 104 -19.04 12.09 -0.92
CA ALA A 104 -17.68 12.62 -1.03
C ALA A 104 -16.84 11.83 -2.03
N TYR A 105 -16.88 10.48 -1.97
CA TYR A 105 -16.15 9.65 -2.91
C TYR A 105 -16.63 9.80 -4.36
N ASP A 106 -17.96 9.89 -4.56
CA ASP A 106 -18.55 9.99 -5.89
C ASP A 106 -18.14 11.29 -6.60
N ILE A 107 -18.13 12.42 -5.86
CA ILE A 107 -17.83 13.75 -6.43
C ILE A 107 -16.33 14.11 -6.37
N ALA A 108 -15.54 13.43 -5.55
CA ALA A 108 -14.10 13.71 -5.41
C ALA A 108 -13.39 13.61 -6.76
N PRO A 109 -12.44 14.48 -7.06
CA PRO A 109 -11.57 14.33 -8.22
C PRO A 109 -10.63 13.12 -8.04
N ASP A 110 -10.08 12.64 -9.15
CA ASP A 110 -9.09 11.58 -9.15
C ASP A 110 -7.85 11.96 -8.33
N GLY A 111 -7.34 11.00 -7.55
CA GLY A 111 -6.21 11.22 -6.65
C GLY A 111 -6.56 11.94 -5.34
N CYS A 112 -7.78 12.45 -5.18
CA CYS A 112 -8.23 13.09 -3.95
C CYS A 112 -8.28 12.09 -2.79
N THR A 113 -7.81 12.52 -1.62
CA THR A 113 -7.87 11.71 -0.40
C THR A 113 -9.01 12.19 0.51
N ILE A 114 -9.88 11.27 0.88
CA ILE A 114 -11.01 11.48 1.78
C ILE A 114 -10.64 10.99 3.17
N ILE A 115 -10.71 11.86 4.16
CA ILE A 115 -10.42 11.58 5.57
C ILE A 115 -11.69 11.89 6.36
N ALA A 116 -12.36 10.88 6.89
CA ALA A 116 -13.67 11.02 7.50
C ALA A 116 -13.76 10.32 8.85
N LEU A 117 -14.42 10.96 9.79
CA LEU A 117 -14.91 10.28 10.98
C LEU A 117 -16.26 9.61 10.69
N CYS A 118 -16.50 8.48 11.32
CA CYS A 118 -17.79 7.78 11.21
C CYS A 118 -18.11 7.04 12.52
N ASN A 119 -19.33 6.57 12.64
CA ASN A 119 -19.63 5.54 13.62
C ASN A 119 -18.95 4.23 13.18
N TYR A 120 -18.08 3.67 14.02
CA TYR A 120 -17.37 2.43 13.68
C TYR A 120 -18.31 1.26 13.38
N GLN A 121 -19.54 1.29 13.92
CA GLN A 121 -20.59 0.31 13.61
C GLN A 121 -21.09 0.40 12.15
N THR A 122 -20.96 1.55 11.51
CA THR A 122 -21.28 1.70 10.07
C THR A 122 -20.43 0.75 9.22
N TYR A 123 -19.17 0.52 9.60
CA TYR A 123 -18.31 -0.45 8.94
C TYR A 123 -18.53 -1.88 9.42
N ASN A 124 -18.60 -2.12 10.75
CA ASN A 124 -18.74 -3.46 11.31
C ASN A 124 -20.08 -4.12 10.98
N ASN A 125 -21.16 -3.33 10.96
CA ASN A 125 -22.53 -3.80 10.76
C ASN A 125 -23.06 -3.28 9.41
N ALA A 126 -22.46 -3.75 8.31
CA ALA A 126 -22.83 -3.32 6.95
C ALA A 126 -24.12 -4.05 6.46
N TYR A 127 -25.30 -3.65 6.96
CA TYR A 127 -26.57 -4.24 6.55
C TYR A 127 -27.15 -3.61 5.29
N THR A 128 -27.05 -2.27 5.15
CA THR A 128 -27.61 -1.54 4.01
C THR A 128 -26.71 -1.67 2.78
N SER A 129 -27.25 -1.42 1.60
CA SER A 129 -26.50 -1.37 0.35
C SER A 129 -25.40 -0.31 0.39
N GLU A 130 -25.70 0.85 0.98
CA GLU A 130 -24.75 1.95 1.14
C GLU A 130 -23.59 1.56 2.06
N ARG A 131 -23.84 0.94 3.21
CA ARG A 131 -22.79 0.47 4.12
C ARG A 131 -21.93 -0.63 3.50
N LYS A 132 -22.55 -1.54 2.73
CA LYS A 132 -21.81 -2.57 1.99
C LYS A 132 -20.87 -1.95 0.95
N ARG A 133 -21.38 -0.96 0.18
CA ARG A 133 -20.60 -0.21 -0.79
C ARG A 133 -19.44 0.54 -0.11
N LEU A 134 -19.73 1.26 0.98
CA LEU A 134 -18.69 1.97 1.75
C LEU A 134 -17.61 1.01 2.27
N LYS A 135 -18.01 -0.12 2.84
CA LYS A 135 -17.10 -1.15 3.31
C LYS A 135 -16.20 -1.66 2.18
N GLN A 136 -16.77 -1.94 1.01
CA GLN A 136 -16.02 -2.38 -0.17
C GLN A 136 -15.01 -1.30 -0.63
N LEU A 137 -15.41 -0.03 -0.67
CA LEU A 137 -14.51 1.08 -1.02
C LEU A 137 -13.34 1.21 -0.03
N ILE A 138 -13.61 1.11 1.28
CA ILE A 138 -12.57 1.15 2.30
C ILE A 138 -11.59 -0.03 2.13
N GLU A 139 -12.13 -1.23 1.89
CA GLU A 139 -11.32 -2.43 1.70
C GLU A 139 -10.48 -2.40 0.43
N SER A 140 -10.94 -1.69 -0.61
CA SER A 140 -10.26 -1.60 -1.90
C SER A 140 -9.25 -0.47 -1.97
N TYR A 141 -9.60 0.71 -1.47
CA TYR A 141 -8.86 1.95 -1.71
C TYR A 141 -8.45 2.68 -0.44
N GLY A 142 -8.69 2.11 0.74
CA GLY A 142 -8.46 2.83 1.98
C GLY A 142 -8.16 1.97 3.19
N THR A 143 -8.28 2.61 4.33
CA THR A 143 -8.12 2.01 5.65
C THR A 143 -9.17 2.55 6.60
N ILE A 144 -9.46 1.80 7.68
CA ILE A 144 -10.25 2.25 8.80
C ILE A 144 -9.53 1.93 10.11
N ALA A 145 -9.49 2.90 11.01
CA ALA A 145 -8.97 2.74 12.37
C ALA A 145 -10.06 3.03 13.41
N ASN A 146 -10.07 2.30 14.51
CA ASN A 146 -10.97 2.57 15.62
C ASN A 146 -10.28 3.52 16.60
N LEU A 147 -10.83 4.73 16.79
CA LEU A 147 -10.35 5.75 17.71
C LEU A 147 -11.10 5.61 19.05
N LYS A 148 -10.49 4.92 20.00
CA LYS A 148 -11.16 4.58 21.28
C LYS A 148 -11.60 5.79 22.11
N ASP A 149 -10.91 6.94 22.03
CA ASP A 149 -11.13 8.11 22.90
C ASP A 149 -11.20 9.44 22.13
N ALA A 150 -11.62 9.40 20.86
CA ALA A 150 -11.58 10.56 19.95
C ALA A 150 -12.32 11.81 20.47
N PHE A 151 -13.35 11.64 21.27
CA PHE A 151 -14.20 12.73 21.81
C PHE A 151 -14.16 12.82 23.35
N SER A 152 -13.20 12.21 24.01
CA SER A 152 -13.06 12.28 25.47
C SER A 152 -12.86 13.71 25.99
N ALA A 153 -12.22 14.57 25.19
CA ALA A 153 -11.96 15.99 25.47
C ALA A 153 -12.96 16.95 24.80
N SER A 154 -14.02 16.46 24.15
CA SER A 154 -15.00 17.32 23.47
C SER A 154 -16.00 17.93 24.46
N GLU A 155 -16.58 19.09 24.09
CA GLU A 155 -17.66 19.73 24.83
C GLU A 155 -18.91 18.81 24.96
N ARG A 156 -19.04 17.83 24.04
CA ARG A 156 -20.12 16.86 24.00
C ARG A 156 -19.53 15.45 23.90
N LYS A 157 -19.65 14.67 24.96
CA LYS A 157 -19.18 13.29 25.00
C LYS A 157 -20.13 12.38 24.17
N THR A 158 -19.57 11.41 23.49
CA THR A 158 -20.32 10.35 22.81
C THR A 158 -19.83 8.99 23.29
N ASP A 159 -20.75 8.07 23.53
CA ASP A 159 -20.44 6.67 23.85
C ASP A 159 -20.27 5.82 22.57
N VAL A 160 -20.26 6.46 21.40
CA VAL A 160 -20.12 5.81 20.11
C VAL A 160 -18.65 5.53 19.80
N PHE A 161 -18.33 4.31 19.40
CA PHE A 161 -17.01 4.00 18.87
C PHE A 161 -16.79 4.73 17.54
N ILE A 162 -15.77 5.56 17.49
CA ILE A 162 -15.47 6.38 16.33
C ILE A 162 -14.50 5.64 15.40
N GLY A 163 -14.87 5.52 14.14
CA GLY A 163 -14.00 5.07 13.05
C GLY A 163 -13.35 6.25 12.35
N LEU A 164 -12.06 6.15 12.07
CA LEU A 164 -11.34 7.04 11.17
C LEU A 164 -11.11 6.32 9.85
N ILE A 165 -11.80 6.80 8.83
CA ILE A 165 -11.70 6.30 7.45
C ILE A 165 -10.74 7.18 6.67
N ARG A 166 -9.86 6.55 5.88
CA ARG A 166 -9.00 7.20 4.91
C ARG A 166 -9.10 6.46 3.60
N ILE A 167 -9.59 7.12 2.56
CA ILE A 167 -9.76 6.56 1.22
C ILE A 167 -9.11 7.51 0.22
N THR A 168 -8.24 7.01 -0.65
CA THR A 168 -7.74 7.78 -1.78
C THR A 168 -8.44 7.29 -3.05
N LYS A 169 -9.13 8.22 -3.75
CA LYS A 169 -9.80 7.88 -5.00
C LYS A 169 -8.74 7.56 -6.06
N PRO A 170 -8.79 6.38 -6.69
CA PRO A 170 -7.84 6.07 -7.73
C PRO A 170 -7.94 7.09 -8.87
N SER A 171 -6.79 7.47 -9.42
CA SER A 171 -6.77 8.32 -10.61
C SER A 171 -7.14 7.48 -11.83
N VAL A 172 -8.21 7.88 -12.54
CA VAL A 172 -8.57 7.26 -13.83
C VAL A 172 -7.48 7.54 -14.88
N ASN A 173 -6.71 8.63 -14.72
CA ASN A 173 -5.45 8.82 -15.40
C ASN A 173 -4.37 7.96 -14.73
N ALA A 174 -4.49 6.64 -14.89
CA ALA A 174 -3.51 5.65 -14.45
C ALA A 174 -2.08 5.91 -14.97
N GLN A 175 -1.87 6.94 -15.77
CA GLN A 175 -0.55 7.41 -16.16
C GLN A 175 0.22 7.98 -14.97
N ASN A 176 -0.41 8.68 -14.02
CA ASN A 176 0.30 9.32 -12.90
C ASN A 176 0.64 8.33 -11.76
N GLU A 177 -0.19 7.32 -11.45
CA GLU A 177 0.16 6.31 -10.43
C GLU A 177 1.39 5.48 -10.84
N TYR A 178 1.61 5.35 -12.15
CA TYR A 178 2.71 4.57 -12.73
C TYR A 178 3.80 5.46 -13.35
N GLU A 179 3.74 6.78 -13.12
CA GLU A 179 4.81 7.69 -13.47
C GLU A 179 6.08 7.32 -12.72
N GLY A 180 7.20 7.19 -13.44
CA GLY A 180 8.46 6.71 -12.85
C GLY A 180 8.60 5.17 -12.71
N PHE A 181 7.59 4.37 -13.11
CA PHE A 181 7.77 2.91 -13.24
C PHE A 181 8.70 2.55 -14.40
N PHE A 182 8.73 3.39 -15.42
CA PHE A 182 9.57 3.22 -16.61
C PHE A 182 10.74 4.22 -16.58
N MET A 183 11.81 3.87 -17.25
CA MET A 183 12.93 4.79 -17.50
C MET A 183 12.70 5.49 -18.84
N ASP A 184 12.92 6.81 -18.88
CA ASP A 184 12.71 7.64 -20.09
C ASP A 184 13.71 7.37 -21.20
N LYS A 185 14.88 6.84 -20.83
CA LYS A 185 15.97 6.52 -21.77
C LYS A 185 16.47 5.12 -21.53
N GLU A 186 16.81 4.43 -22.63
CA GLU A 186 17.59 3.21 -22.56
C GLU A 186 18.94 3.48 -21.88
N PRO A 187 19.43 2.57 -21.02
CA PRO A 187 20.78 2.68 -20.50
C PRO A 187 21.78 2.75 -21.67
N GLU A 188 22.79 3.60 -21.56
CA GLU A 188 23.86 3.67 -22.55
C GLU A 188 24.51 2.28 -22.72
N GLU A 189 24.88 1.91 -23.96
CA GLU A 189 25.58 0.66 -24.25
C GLU A 189 26.84 0.57 -23.34
N GLY A 190 26.84 -0.41 -22.44
CA GLY A 190 27.91 -0.60 -21.43
C GLY A 190 27.46 -0.46 -19.97
N GLN A 191 26.27 0.08 -19.70
CA GLN A 191 25.62 0.05 -18.38
C GLN A 191 24.70 -1.17 -18.20
N GLU A 192 24.50 -1.97 -19.23
CA GLU A 192 23.83 -3.26 -19.07
C GLU A 192 24.75 -4.16 -18.25
N ASN A 193 24.31 -4.50 -17.04
CA ASN A 193 25.04 -5.41 -16.14
C ASN A 193 25.14 -6.85 -16.66
N GLY A 194 24.82 -7.10 -17.94
CA GLY A 194 24.92 -8.40 -18.61
C GLY A 194 23.96 -9.47 -18.07
N ILE A 195 23.19 -9.17 -17.02
CA ILE A 195 22.36 -10.14 -16.31
C ILE A 195 20.95 -10.16 -16.88
N MET A 196 20.41 -9.00 -17.27
CA MET A 196 19.06 -8.90 -17.83
C MET A 196 18.97 -7.72 -18.79
N SER A 197 18.41 -7.94 -19.99
CA SER A 197 18.28 -6.88 -21.00
C SER A 197 17.16 -5.89 -20.62
N TYR A 198 17.35 -4.63 -21.04
CA TYR A 198 16.38 -3.54 -20.86
C TYR A 198 14.97 -3.92 -21.31
N ASN A 199 14.85 -4.55 -22.48
CA ASN A 199 13.55 -4.93 -23.04
C ASN A 199 12.81 -5.97 -22.18
N VAL A 200 13.53 -6.89 -21.54
CA VAL A 200 12.93 -7.89 -20.64
C VAL A 200 12.41 -7.23 -19.36
N VAL A 201 13.19 -6.31 -18.78
CA VAL A 201 12.75 -5.58 -17.58
C VAL A 201 11.56 -4.69 -17.89
N ARG A 202 11.59 -3.98 -19.02
CA ARG A 202 10.49 -3.13 -19.49
C ARG A 202 9.21 -3.93 -19.71
N ASP A 203 9.29 -5.10 -20.36
CA ASP A 203 8.13 -5.98 -20.60
C ASP A 203 7.54 -6.47 -19.27
N LEU A 204 8.36 -6.82 -18.30
CA LEU A 204 7.90 -7.24 -16.98
C LEU A 204 7.16 -6.12 -16.23
N VAL A 205 7.71 -4.91 -16.25
CA VAL A 205 7.07 -3.75 -15.63
C VAL A 205 5.78 -3.40 -16.37
N ASN A 206 5.74 -3.49 -17.70
CA ASN A 206 4.52 -3.32 -18.48
C ASN A 206 3.43 -4.32 -18.06
N ARG A 207 3.77 -5.60 -17.92
CA ARG A 207 2.83 -6.65 -17.49
C ARG A 207 2.31 -6.40 -16.07
N TYR A 208 3.20 -5.98 -15.18
CA TYR A 208 2.83 -5.63 -13.81
C TYR A 208 1.83 -4.46 -13.78
N VAL A 209 2.14 -3.35 -14.47
CA VAL A 209 1.27 -2.17 -14.56
C VAL A 209 -0.06 -2.52 -15.23
N SER A 210 -0.03 -3.28 -16.34
CA SER A 210 -1.24 -3.70 -17.05
C SER A 210 -2.14 -4.58 -16.18
N ALA A 211 -1.57 -5.50 -15.42
CA ALA A 211 -2.34 -6.36 -14.52
C ALA A 211 -3.04 -5.55 -13.41
N LEU A 212 -2.37 -4.53 -12.86
CA LEU A 212 -3.00 -3.63 -11.86
C LEU A 212 -4.13 -2.81 -12.48
N LYS A 213 -3.93 -2.26 -13.68
CA LYS A 213 -4.98 -1.50 -14.39
C LYS A 213 -6.22 -2.35 -14.66
N ILE A 214 -6.02 -3.56 -15.21
CA ILE A 214 -7.13 -4.48 -15.48
C ILE A 214 -7.85 -4.87 -14.17
N TYR A 215 -7.11 -5.07 -13.08
CA TYR A 215 -7.70 -5.36 -11.78
C TYR A 215 -8.56 -4.19 -11.28
N ASP A 216 -8.07 -2.95 -11.40
CA ASP A 216 -8.80 -1.75 -11.01
C ASP A 216 -10.09 -1.57 -11.84
N GLU A 217 -10.04 -1.80 -13.17
CA GLU A 217 -11.21 -1.78 -14.05
C GLU A 217 -12.25 -2.85 -13.66
N GLN A 218 -11.80 -4.06 -13.32
CA GLN A 218 -12.69 -5.13 -12.86
C GLN A 218 -13.33 -4.80 -11.52
N LEU A 219 -12.57 -4.21 -10.59
CA LEU A 219 -13.08 -3.79 -9.29
C LEU A 219 -14.14 -2.68 -9.43
N GLU A 220 -13.90 -1.71 -10.30
CA GLU A 220 -14.87 -0.67 -10.61
C GLU A 220 -16.14 -1.26 -11.24
N SER A 221 -15.97 -2.18 -12.19
CA SER A 221 -17.09 -2.87 -12.84
C SER A 221 -17.89 -3.71 -11.85
N ALA A 222 -17.22 -4.44 -10.94
CA ALA A 222 -17.86 -5.20 -9.88
C ALA A 222 -18.64 -4.28 -8.92
N THR A 223 -18.09 -3.13 -8.58
CA THR A 223 -18.74 -2.13 -7.72
C THR A 223 -20.00 -1.55 -8.38
N LYS A 224 -19.92 -1.19 -9.67
CA LYS A 224 -21.07 -0.73 -10.45
C LYS A 224 -22.16 -1.81 -10.54
N LEU A 225 -21.78 -3.05 -10.81
CA LEU A 225 -22.69 -4.17 -10.92
C LEU A 225 -23.39 -4.47 -9.59
N ASN A 226 -22.65 -4.49 -8.47
CA ASN A 226 -23.19 -4.65 -7.14
C ASN A 226 -24.19 -3.54 -6.78
N SER A 227 -23.89 -2.30 -7.20
CA SER A 227 -24.82 -1.17 -7.01
C SER A 227 -26.14 -1.38 -7.75
N VAL A 228 -26.11 -1.86 -8.99
CA VAL A 228 -27.33 -2.17 -9.77
C VAL A 228 -28.10 -3.35 -9.15
N LEU A 229 -27.39 -4.40 -8.74
CA LEU A 229 -27.99 -5.60 -8.16
C LEU A 229 -28.56 -5.38 -6.76
N SER A 230 -28.10 -4.35 -6.05
CA SER A 230 -28.64 -4.03 -4.70
C SER A 230 -30.14 -3.71 -4.69
N GLY A 231 -30.71 -3.32 -5.85
CA GLY A 231 -32.13 -3.12 -6.04
C GLY A 231 -32.97 -4.42 -6.18
N PHE A 232 -32.33 -5.56 -6.38
CA PHE A 232 -33.01 -6.86 -6.51
C PHE A 232 -33.02 -7.58 -5.17
N TYR A 233 -34.11 -7.48 -4.45
CA TYR A 233 -34.28 -8.13 -3.14
C TYR A 233 -34.09 -9.65 -3.23
N GLY A 234 -33.21 -10.22 -2.39
CA GLY A 234 -33.16 -11.66 -2.14
C GLY A 234 -32.31 -12.48 -3.09
N THR A 235 -31.58 -11.88 -4.05
CA THR A 235 -30.76 -12.66 -4.99
C THR A 235 -29.48 -13.23 -4.39
N GLY A 236 -28.96 -12.65 -3.30
CA GLY A 236 -27.66 -13.06 -2.73
C GLY A 236 -26.49 -12.93 -3.72
N LEU A 237 -26.71 -12.34 -4.90
CA LEU A 237 -25.72 -12.14 -5.91
C LEU A 237 -24.78 -11.00 -5.53
N GLY A 238 -23.48 -11.27 -5.56
CA GLY A 238 -22.43 -10.29 -5.35
C GLY A 238 -21.24 -10.65 -6.23
N PHE A 239 -20.57 -9.64 -6.76
CA PHE A 239 -19.38 -9.80 -7.58
C PHE A 239 -18.16 -9.35 -6.81
N GLN A 240 -17.12 -10.18 -6.78
CA GLN A 240 -15.86 -9.91 -6.13
C GLN A 240 -14.72 -10.35 -7.04
N CYS A 241 -13.59 -9.65 -6.98
CA CYS A 241 -12.38 -10.15 -7.60
C CYS A 241 -11.85 -11.33 -6.77
N ILE A 242 -11.61 -12.46 -7.42
CA ILE A 242 -11.20 -13.71 -6.77
C ILE A 242 -9.84 -14.13 -7.34
N SER A 243 -8.93 -14.53 -6.47
CA SER A 243 -7.71 -15.26 -6.87
C SER A 243 -7.74 -16.64 -6.23
N GLY A 244 -7.86 -17.67 -7.09
CA GLY A 244 -8.22 -19.01 -6.62
C GLY A 244 -9.64 -19.00 -6.04
N ASP A 245 -9.81 -19.47 -4.81
CA ASP A 245 -11.12 -19.56 -4.14
C ASP A 245 -11.39 -18.43 -3.13
N LYS A 246 -10.54 -17.42 -3.07
CA LYS A 246 -10.63 -16.35 -2.06
C LYS A 246 -10.79 -14.98 -2.71
N PRO A 247 -11.65 -14.10 -2.16
CA PRO A 247 -11.70 -12.70 -2.55
C PRO A 247 -10.36 -12.04 -2.19
N VAL A 248 -9.81 -11.28 -3.15
CA VAL A 248 -8.52 -10.59 -3.00
C VAL A 248 -8.74 -9.09 -2.97
N LYS A 249 -8.17 -8.43 -1.97
CA LYS A 249 -8.15 -6.98 -1.88
C LYS A 249 -7.07 -6.41 -2.81
N ARG A 250 -7.28 -5.18 -3.34
CA ARG A 250 -6.33 -4.51 -4.24
C ARG A 250 -4.89 -4.53 -3.70
N ASN A 251 -4.73 -4.19 -2.43
CA ASN A 251 -3.40 -4.13 -1.81
C ASN A 251 -2.75 -5.52 -1.65
N GLU A 252 -3.54 -6.56 -1.41
CA GLU A 252 -3.07 -7.95 -1.36
C GLU A 252 -2.67 -8.41 -2.76
N PHE A 253 -3.51 -8.16 -3.77
CA PHE A 253 -3.19 -8.45 -5.16
C PHE A 253 -1.90 -7.75 -5.62
N LYS A 254 -1.75 -6.45 -5.31
CA LYS A 254 -0.55 -5.67 -5.62
C LYS A 254 0.70 -6.29 -4.98
N LYS A 255 0.63 -6.68 -3.70
CA LYS A 255 1.74 -7.33 -2.99
C LYS A 255 2.08 -8.71 -3.56
N ASP A 256 1.09 -9.53 -3.86
CA ASP A 256 1.30 -10.86 -4.42
C ASP A 256 1.87 -10.79 -5.84
N LEU A 257 1.37 -9.87 -6.66
CA LEU A 257 1.89 -9.62 -8.00
C LEU A 257 3.32 -9.09 -7.94
N GLN A 258 3.63 -8.18 -7.03
CA GLN A 258 4.99 -7.66 -6.79
C GLN A 258 5.94 -8.78 -6.36
N LYS A 259 5.53 -9.61 -5.41
CA LYS A 259 6.30 -10.78 -4.95
C LYS A 259 6.58 -11.76 -6.09
N SER A 260 5.57 -12.01 -6.93
CA SER A 260 5.70 -12.88 -8.11
C SER A 260 6.65 -12.29 -9.16
N GLY A 261 6.58 -10.97 -9.39
CA GLY A 261 7.47 -10.24 -10.27
C GLY A 261 8.93 -10.34 -9.81
N TRP A 262 9.20 -10.11 -8.54
CA TRP A 262 10.54 -10.26 -7.97
C TRP A 262 11.07 -11.69 -8.08
N LYS A 263 10.27 -12.70 -7.76
CA LYS A 263 10.64 -14.11 -7.95
C LYS A 263 10.98 -14.44 -9.41
N PHE A 264 10.21 -13.90 -10.35
CA PHE A 264 10.48 -14.10 -11.77
C PHE A 264 11.84 -13.50 -12.19
N ILE A 265 12.16 -12.29 -11.73
CA ILE A 265 13.45 -11.64 -12.02
C ILE A 265 14.60 -12.52 -11.52
N PHE A 266 14.55 -12.96 -10.26
CA PHE A 266 15.60 -13.79 -9.69
C PHE A 266 15.77 -15.13 -10.41
N ASN A 267 14.68 -15.76 -10.82
CA ASN A 267 14.73 -17.00 -11.60
C ASN A 267 15.33 -16.79 -13.01
N LYS A 268 15.00 -15.65 -13.65
CA LYS A 268 15.54 -15.29 -14.99
C LYS A 268 17.03 -14.98 -14.96
N MET A 269 17.54 -14.42 -13.86
CA MET A 269 18.96 -14.11 -13.71
C MET A 269 19.89 -15.34 -13.74
N ASN A 270 19.34 -16.55 -13.86
CA ASN A 270 20.13 -17.80 -13.84
C ASN A 270 21.10 -17.94 -12.65
N LEU A 271 20.83 -17.17 -11.59
CA LEU A 271 21.65 -17.18 -10.38
C LEU A 271 21.75 -18.60 -9.78
N ASN A 272 20.74 -19.44 -9.99
CA ASN A 272 20.70 -20.82 -9.53
C ASN A 272 21.84 -21.69 -10.06
N LYS A 273 22.49 -21.31 -11.17
CA LYS A 273 23.65 -22.06 -11.72
C LYS A 273 24.97 -21.71 -11.03
N HIS A 274 25.02 -20.58 -10.32
CA HIS A 274 26.26 -20.02 -9.76
C HIS A 274 26.19 -19.78 -8.25
N ILE A 275 25.11 -20.21 -7.58
CA ILE A 275 24.83 -19.90 -6.19
C ILE A 275 24.49 -21.17 -5.42
N THR A 276 25.04 -21.31 -4.20
CA THR A 276 24.68 -22.41 -3.28
C THR A 276 23.26 -22.25 -2.77
N LYS A 277 22.69 -23.35 -2.29
CA LYS A 277 21.32 -23.37 -1.74
C LYS A 277 21.12 -22.32 -0.63
N GLY A 278 22.10 -22.09 0.23
CA GLY A 278 22.06 -21.09 1.30
C GLY A 278 21.93 -19.65 0.75
N VAL A 279 22.68 -19.32 -0.31
CA VAL A 279 22.59 -17.98 -0.96
C VAL A 279 21.23 -17.81 -1.64
N SER A 280 20.67 -18.87 -2.25
CA SER A 280 19.31 -18.83 -2.82
C SER A 280 18.24 -18.58 -1.74
N GLU A 281 18.41 -19.17 -0.55
CA GLU A 281 17.51 -18.95 0.60
C GLU A 281 17.63 -17.52 1.15
N ASP A 282 18.84 -16.96 1.24
CA ASP A 282 19.05 -15.57 1.65
C ASP A 282 18.44 -14.57 0.66
N ILE A 283 18.54 -14.83 -0.65
CA ILE A 283 17.89 -14.03 -1.69
C ILE A 283 16.37 -14.13 -1.58
N ASN A 284 15.82 -15.33 -1.38
CA ASN A 284 14.37 -15.49 -1.21
C ASN A 284 13.85 -14.77 0.03
N LYS A 285 14.56 -14.82 1.15
CA LYS A 285 14.23 -14.04 2.37
C LYS A 285 14.29 -12.54 2.09
N PHE A 286 15.31 -12.09 1.38
CA PHE A 286 15.44 -10.68 0.97
C PHE A 286 14.25 -10.24 0.11
N VAL A 287 13.84 -11.04 -0.88
CA VAL A 287 12.65 -10.79 -1.71
C VAL A 287 11.37 -10.72 -0.88
N GLU A 288 11.23 -11.61 0.10
CA GLU A 288 10.07 -11.62 1.01
C GLU A 288 10.00 -10.37 1.89
N GLN A 289 11.16 -9.83 2.29
CA GLN A 289 11.26 -8.59 3.06
C GLN A 289 11.02 -7.33 2.22
N GLN A 290 11.27 -7.38 0.90
CA GLN A 290 11.15 -6.23 -0.02
C GLN A 290 9.75 -6.04 -0.62
N THR A 291 8.69 -6.59 0.01
CA THR A 291 7.30 -6.42 -0.46
C THR A 291 6.83 -4.96 -0.46
N GLU A 292 7.56 -4.05 0.17
CA GLU A 292 7.26 -2.62 0.23
C GLU A 292 7.97 -1.79 -0.85
N ILE A 293 9.01 -2.34 -1.50
CA ILE A 293 9.72 -1.62 -2.59
C ILE A 293 8.90 -1.70 -3.87
N PRO A 294 8.52 -0.56 -4.47
CA PRO A 294 7.77 -0.53 -5.70
C PRO A 294 8.48 -1.29 -6.84
N PHE A 295 7.71 -2.05 -7.63
CA PHE A 295 8.22 -2.85 -8.74
C PHE A 295 8.43 -1.97 -9.98
N THR A 296 9.42 -1.07 -9.93
CA THR A 296 9.78 -0.14 -11.01
C THR A 296 11.05 -0.59 -11.72
N MET A 297 11.24 -0.16 -12.97
CA MET A 297 12.47 -0.44 -13.71
C MET A 297 13.72 0.03 -12.94
N ARG A 298 13.69 1.25 -12.36
CA ARG A 298 14.79 1.81 -11.58
C ARG A 298 15.15 0.92 -10.38
N ASN A 299 14.16 0.48 -9.62
CA ASN A 299 14.39 -0.37 -8.45
C ASN A 299 14.89 -1.77 -8.85
N ILE A 300 14.41 -2.30 -9.98
CA ILE A 300 14.90 -3.56 -10.52
C ILE A 300 16.37 -3.45 -10.89
N TYR A 301 16.79 -2.42 -11.63
CA TYR A 301 18.19 -2.23 -11.99
C TYR A 301 19.06 -1.99 -10.75
N HIS A 302 18.60 -1.17 -9.82
CA HIS A 302 19.35 -0.94 -8.58
C HIS A 302 19.56 -2.24 -7.78
N MET A 303 18.57 -3.12 -7.76
CA MET A 303 18.70 -4.42 -7.11
C MET A 303 19.64 -5.35 -7.89
N LEU A 304 19.55 -5.36 -9.22
CA LEU A 304 20.50 -6.10 -10.06
C LEU A 304 21.95 -5.68 -9.77
N ASP A 305 22.20 -4.38 -9.69
CA ASP A 305 23.51 -3.82 -9.33
C ASP A 305 24.01 -4.29 -7.96
N MET A 306 23.14 -4.22 -6.95
CA MET A 306 23.49 -4.71 -5.61
C MET A 306 23.82 -6.21 -5.62
N VAL A 307 23.09 -7.02 -6.38
CA VAL A 307 23.38 -8.46 -6.51
C VAL A 307 24.73 -8.68 -7.17
N VAL A 308 25.07 -7.92 -8.22
CA VAL A 308 26.37 -8.01 -8.90
C VAL A 308 27.52 -7.59 -7.98
N GLN A 309 27.40 -6.42 -7.35
CA GLN A 309 28.44 -5.88 -6.47
C GLN A 309 28.73 -6.78 -5.26
N THR A 310 27.72 -7.48 -4.76
CA THR A 310 27.86 -8.40 -3.62
C THR A 310 28.16 -9.84 -4.03
N ALA A 311 28.24 -10.14 -5.33
CA ALA A 311 28.48 -11.50 -5.84
C ALA A 311 29.82 -12.07 -5.36
N GLY A 312 30.88 -11.26 -5.33
CA GLY A 312 32.21 -11.68 -4.83
C GLY A 312 32.13 -12.12 -3.36
N GLN A 313 31.61 -11.30 -2.48
CA GLN A 313 31.50 -11.63 -1.05
C GLN A 313 30.60 -12.85 -0.79
N ARG A 314 29.55 -13.03 -1.59
CA ARG A 314 28.65 -14.20 -1.50
C ARG A 314 29.35 -15.46 -2.00
N MET A 315 30.20 -15.36 -3.02
CA MET A 315 30.98 -16.47 -3.52
C MET A 315 31.97 -16.96 -2.46
N ASP A 316 32.65 -16.05 -1.78
CA ASP A 316 33.56 -16.38 -0.68
C ASP A 316 32.82 -17.11 0.45
N LYS A 317 31.67 -16.60 0.84
CA LYS A 317 30.79 -17.26 1.84
C LYS A 317 30.34 -18.65 1.36
N ALA A 318 29.95 -18.78 0.10
CA ALA A 318 29.53 -20.06 -0.48
C ALA A 318 30.68 -21.09 -0.51
N ILE A 319 31.89 -20.65 -0.84
CA ILE A 319 33.09 -21.50 -0.81
C ILE A 319 33.38 -21.98 0.62
N LEU A 320 33.26 -21.08 1.61
CA LEU A 320 33.43 -21.44 3.02
C LEU A 320 32.39 -22.45 3.47
N GLU A 321 31.10 -22.25 3.13
CA GLU A 321 30.01 -23.17 3.46
C GLU A 321 30.23 -24.57 2.83
N VAL A 322 30.64 -24.62 1.56
CA VAL A 322 30.96 -25.88 0.89
C VAL A 322 32.18 -26.56 1.57
N PHE A 323 33.18 -25.78 1.90
CA PHE A 323 34.38 -26.27 2.61
C PHE A 323 33.99 -26.83 3.98
N ASP A 324 33.20 -26.11 4.76
CA ASP A 324 32.73 -26.54 6.07
C ASP A 324 31.90 -27.82 5.96
N ARG A 325 30.97 -27.89 4.98
CA ARG A 325 30.16 -29.08 4.75
C ARG A 325 30.97 -30.30 4.35
N VAL A 326 31.93 -30.13 3.45
CA VAL A 326 32.85 -31.23 3.04
C VAL A 326 33.74 -31.69 4.19
N THR A 327 34.19 -30.77 5.03
CA THR A 327 35.03 -31.08 6.17
C THR A 327 34.24 -31.66 7.35
N ASP A 328 33.01 -31.32 7.51
CA ASP A 328 32.12 -31.82 8.59
C ASP A 328 31.71 -33.27 8.37
N HIS A 329 31.35 -33.65 7.13
CA HIS A 329 30.95 -35.00 6.79
C HIS A 329 32.04 -36.07 6.93
N HIS A 330 33.32 -35.68 7.02
CA HIS A 330 34.44 -36.60 7.16
C HIS A 330 35.03 -36.62 8.58
N HIS A 331 34.30 -36.12 9.56
CA HIS A 331 34.79 -36.06 10.92
C HIS A 331 35.12 -37.46 11.49
N ASP A 332 34.29 -38.44 11.19
CA ASP A 332 34.48 -39.84 11.70
C ASP A 332 35.63 -40.60 11.00
N ASN A 333 36.00 -40.22 9.79
CA ASN A 333 37.09 -40.83 9.03
C ASN A 333 38.45 -40.22 9.34
N ARG A 334 38.55 -39.26 10.25
CA ARG A 334 39.77 -38.50 10.56
C ARG A 334 40.72 -39.18 11.56
N HIS A 335 40.25 -40.22 12.26
CA HIS A 335 40.99 -40.82 13.37
C HIS A 335 42.34 -41.43 12.97
N ASN A 336 42.54 -41.76 11.69
CA ASN A 336 43.77 -42.41 11.19
C ASN A 336 44.66 -41.50 10.36
N ILE A 337 44.36 -40.21 10.18
CA ILE A 337 45.19 -39.30 9.39
C ILE A 337 46.09 -38.50 10.32
N LYS A 338 47.36 -38.85 10.35
CA LYS A 338 48.37 -38.18 11.16
C LYS A 338 48.53 -36.71 10.74
N GLY A 339 48.26 -35.80 11.68
CA GLY A 339 48.39 -34.35 11.42
C GLY A 339 47.13 -33.66 10.89
N TRP A 340 45.99 -34.39 10.77
CA TRP A 340 44.72 -33.79 10.42
C TRP A 340 44.20 -32.89 11.55
N LYS A 341 43.75 -31.67 11.17
CA LYS A 341 43.10 -30.72 12.10
C LYS A 341 41.82 -30.19 11.48
N THR A 342 40.84 -29.84 12.31
CA THR A 342 39.61 -29.22 11.87
C THR A 342 39.82 -27.81 11.33
N ASN A 343 38.88 -27.25 10.58
CA ASN A 343 38.97 -25.90 9.99
C ASN A 343 39.39 -24.83 11.00
N SER A 344 38.91 -24.94 12.25
CA SER A 344 39.23 -24.01 13.33
C SER A 344 40.72 -23.97 13.70
N HIS A 345 41.52 -24.97 13.27
CA HIS A 345 42.94 -25.09 13.53
C HIS A 345 43.81 -24.71 12.33
N TYR A 346 43.21 -24.42 11.16
CA TYR A 346 43.99 -24.02 9.99
C TYR A 346 44.11 -22.50 9.91
N LEU A 347 45.36 -22.06 9.82
CA LEU A 347 45.71 -20.67 9.52
C LEU A 347 45.87 -20.50 8.02
N VAL A 348 45.58 -19.29 7.52
CA VAL A 348 45.76 -18.92 6.13
C VAL A 348 47.19 -19.25 5.65
N GLY A 349 47.29 -19.89 4.48
CA GLY A 349 48.58 -20.26 3.88
C GLY A 349 49.11 -21.66 4.22
N LYS A 350 48.41 -22.43 5.05
CA LYS A 350 48.77 -23.84 5.30
C LYS A 350 48.11 -24.79 4.30
N LYS A 351 48.84 -25.84 3.93
CA LYS A 351 48.40 -26.87 3.01
C LYS A 351 47.40 -27.79 3.72
N PHE A 352 46.20 -28.00 3.16
CA PHE A 352 45.26 -29.02 3.64
C PHE A 352 45.15 -30.15 2.65
N ILE A 353 44.88 -31.32 3.19
CA ILE A 353 44.59 -32.53 2.43
C ILE A 353 43.10 -32.80 2.61
N LEU A 354 42.34 -32.68 1.53
CA LEU A 354 40.97 -33.10 1.51
C LEU A 354 40.90 -34.62 1.36
N PRO A 355 40.25 -35.37 2.24
CA PRO A 355 40.05 -36.80 2.06
C PRO A 355 39.14 -37.02 0.84
N TYR A 356 39.68 -37.72 -0.13
CA TYR A 356 38.98 -38.09 -1.33
C TYR A 356 38.52 -39.53 -1.23
N GLN A 357 37.25 -39.80 -1.15
CA GLN A 357 36.70 -41.14 -1.13
C GLN A 357 36.30 -41.56 -2.56
N ILE A 358 37.07 -42.49 -3.13
CA ILE A 358 36.65 -43.16 -4.37
C ILE A 358 35.66 -44.23 -3.94
N SER A 359 34.41 -44.12 -4.27
CA SER A 359 33.47 -45.24 -4.18
C SER A 359 33.95 -46.29 -5.15
N PRO A 360 34.19 -47.55 -4.71
CA PRO A 360 34.48 -48.62 -5.65
C PRO A 360 33.31 -48.73 -6.62
N ALA A 361 33.62 -48.73 -7.91
CA ALA A 361 32.61 -49.02 -8.94
C ALA A 361 32.05 -50.39 -8.62
N THR A 362 30.77 -50.47 -8.38
CA THR A 362 30.04 -51.74 -8.36
C THR A 362 30.10 -52.30 -9.77
N GLU A 363 30.80 -53.42 -9.92
CA GLU A 363 30.73 -54.26 -11.12
C GLU A 363 29.28 -54.71 -11.41
#